data_85b75ee912e2256e2e1fae602a6c8e36
#
_entry.id   85b75ee912e2256e2e1fae602a6c8e36
#
_cell.length_a   1.000
_cell.length_b   1.000
_cell.length_c   1.000
_cell.angle_alpha   90.00
_cell.angle_beta   90.00
_cell.angle_gamma   90.00
#
_symmetry.space_group_name_H-M   'P 1'
#
loop_
_entity.id
_entity.type
_entity.pdbx_description
1 polymer ?
#
loop_
_entity_poly.entity_id
_entity_poly.type
_entity_poly.pdbx_seq_one_letter_code
_entity_poly.pdbx_strand_id
1 'polypeptide(L)'
;MSNMDIFDSSRSDSLRAGGRESLCDKEQQLTQKEQQSPQDRTHRLNIVLVEPRIPQNTGNISRTCAVTGAALHMVRPFGFEIDDKKLKRAGLDYWDKLDIYYYNNIEDFFAKNDGAYFFFTTKGRQVHSEAVYPEDRPVYIIFGREDAGLPEELLYAHPDECVRIPMRNTLRSLNLSNSVAIATYEVLRQWDYPDLGREGKLTKYTW
;
A
#
# COMPACT_ATOMS: atom_id res chain seq x y z
N MET A 1 44.73 -57.97 -26.25
CA MET A 1 44.45 -56.94 -27.24
C MET A 1 43.40 -56.03 -26.59
N SER A 2 43.80 -55.14 -25.79
CA SER A 2 44.11 -53.73 -26.04
C SER A 2 42.94 -52.93 -26.59
N ASN A 3 42.28 -52.15 -25.75
CA ASN A 3 42.17 -50.75 -26.00
C ASN A 3 41.76 -49.98 -24.74
N MET A 4 42.48 -48.95 -24.48
CA MET A 4 42.39 -47.98 -23.41
C MET A 4 41.29 -46.98 -23.72
N ASP A 5 40.39 -46.70 -22.80
CA ASP A 5 39.43 -45.59 -22.87
C ASP A 5 39.98 -44.40 -22.13
N ILE A 6 40.02 -43.28 -22.87
CA ILE A 6 40.49 -41.96 -22.42
C ILE A 6 39.29 -41.26 -21.74
N PHE A 7 39.46 -40.95 -20.46
CA PHE A 7 38.53 -40.06 -19.71
C PHE A 7 38.77 -38.60 -20.13
N ASP A 8 37.76 -38.00 -20.75
CA ASP A 8 37.68 -36.54 -20.96
C ASP A 8 36.91 -35.90 -19.83
N SER A 9 37.60 -35.15 -18.99
CA SER A 9 37.07 -34.38 -17.87
C SER A 9 37.00 -32.91 -18.24
N SER A 10 35.82 -32.48 -18.75
CA SER A 10 35.51 -31.03 -18.85
C SER A 10 34.02 -30.80 -18.66
N ARG A 11 33.55 -30.82 -17.40
CA ARG A 11 32.31 -30.14 -17.01
C ARG A 11 32.66 -28.92 -16.18
N SER A 12 32.63 -27.80 -16.87
CA SER A 12 32.75 -26.49 -16.26
C SER A 12 31.56 -26.19 -15.38
N ASP A 13 31.79 -25.99 -14.08
CA ASP A 13 30.89 -25.42 -13.10
C ASP A 13 30.48 -24.01 -13.51
N SER A 14 29.26 -23.84 -14.01
CA SER A 14 28.61 -22.53 -14.07
C SER A 14 27.93 -22.25 -12.73
N LEU A 15 28.69 -21.73 -11.78
CA LEU A 15 28.18 -21.18 -10.52
C LEU A 15 27.28 -19.98 -10.84
N ARG A 16 26.02 -20.13 -10.49
CA ARG A 16 25.00 -19.07 -10.49
C ARG A 16 25.44 -17.95 -9.54
N ALA A 17 25.91 -16.84 -10.10
CA ALA A 17 26.07 -15.58 -9.40
C ALA A 17 24.69 -14.95 -9.20
N GLY A 18 23.96 -15.35 -8.14
CA GLY A 18 22.85 -14.59 -7.61
C GLY A 18 23.41 -13.39 -6.86
N GLY A 19 23.50 -12.22 -7.53
CA GLY A 19 23.95 -10.99 -6.91
C GLY A 19 23.05 -10.64 -5.71
N ARG A 20 23.60 -10.65 -4.51
CA ARG A 20 22.98 -10.06 -3.33
C ARG A 20 23.12 -8.56 -3.47
N GLU A 21 22.03 -7.84 -3.74
CA GLU A 21 22.01 -6.39 -3.61
C GLU A 21 22.51 -5.98 -2.21
N SER A 22 23.46 -5.05 -2.17
CA SER A 22 24.03 -4.58 -0.91
C SER A 22 23.02 -3.74 -0.14
N LEU A 23 23.17 -3.67 1.19
CA LEU A 23 22.34 -2.78 2.05
C LEU A 23 22.45 -1.33 1.58
N CYS A 24 23.61 -0.93 1.06
CA CYS A 24 23.86 0.41 0.52
C CYS A 24 23.04 0.71 -0.74
N ASP A 25 22.85 -0.29 -1.63
CA ASP A 25 22.05 -0.13 -2.85
C ASP A 25 20.55 0.04 -2.50
N LYS A 26 20.10 -0.62 -1.43
CA LYS A 26 18.71 -0.52 -0.94
C LYS A 26 18.43 0.81 -0.22
N GLU A 27 19.39 1.31 0.56
CA GLU A 27 19.30 2.64 1.15
C GLU A 27 19.30 3.73 0.09
N GLN A 28 20.09 3.58 -0.97
CA GLN A 28 20.08 4.49 -2.11
C GLN A 28 18.75 4.44 -2.89
N GLN A 29 18.15 3.27 -3.07
CA GLN A 29 16.83 3.14 -3.71
C GLN A 29 15.72 3.75 -2.86
N LEU A 30 15.76 3.60 -1.52
CA LEU A 30 14.84 4.26 -0.60
C LEU A 30 14.98 5.78 -0.67
N THR A 31 16.21 6.28 -0.67
CA THR A 31 16.52 7.72 -0.79
C THR A 31 16.09 8.28 -2.15
N GLN A 32 16.21 7.50 -3.24
CA GLN A 32 15.75 7.91 -4.57
C GLN A 32 14.22 7.96 -4.67
N LYS A 33 13.49 7.02 -4.05
CA LYS A 33 12.02 7.07 -3.96
C LYS A 33 11.52 8.25 -3.13
N GLU A 34 12.27 8.68 -2.11
CA GLU A 34 11.97 9.88 -1.32
C GLU A 34 12.15 11.19 -2.12
N GLN A 35 12.94 11.19 -3.20
CA GLN A 35 13.28 12.36 -4.02
C GLN A 35 12.43 12.48 -5.31
N GLN A 36 11.55 11.52 -5.62
CA GLN A 36 10.68 11.62 -6.79
C GLN A 36 9.74 12.82 -6.69
N SER A 37 9.73 13.65 -7.73
CA SER A 37 8.87 14.84 -7.78
C SER A 37 7.39 14.44 -7.82
N PRO A 38 6.46 15.27 -7.29
CA PRO A 38 5.03 15.01 -7.34
C PRO A 38 4.47 14.78 -8.74
N GLN A 39 5.14 15.29 -9.77
CA GLN A 39 4.69 15.24 -11.17
C GLN A 39 4.86 13.86 -11.85
N ASP A 40 5.67 12.96 -11.28
CA ASP A 40 5.83 11.58 -11.78
C ASP A 40 4.84 10.58 -11.15
N ARG A 41 3.91 11.05 -10.30
CA ARG A 41 2.99 10.19 -9.55
C ARG A 41 1.68 10.02 -10.33
N THR A 42 1.59 8.93 -11.08
CA THR A 42 0.45 8.64 -11.98
C THR A 42 -0.65 7.80 -11.33
N HIS A 43 -0.52 7.43 -10.04
CA HIS A 43 -1.53 6.60 -9.38
C HIS A 43 -2.84 7.36 -9.18
N ARG A 44 -3.93 6.79 -9.69
CA ARG A 44 -5.28 7.36 -9.51
C ARG A 44 -5.75 7.18 -8.07
N LEU A 45 -5.48 6.02 -7.44
CA LEU A 45 -5.86 5.71 -6.06
C LEU A 45 -4.64 5.62 -5.16
N ASN A 46 -4.68 6.36 -4.06
CA ASN A 46 -3.61 6.49 -3.10
C ASN A 46 -4.14 6.22 -1.69
N ILE A 47 -3.53 5.26 -0.99
CA ILE A 47 -3.87 4.91 0.40
C ILE A 47 -2.86 5.60 1.31
N VAL A 48 -3.36 6.41 2.26
CA VAL A 48 -2.51 7.19 3.17
C VAL A 48 -2.72 6.70 4.60
N LEU A 49 -1.63 6.28 5.24
CA LEU A 49 -1.61 5.87 6.64
C LEU A 49 -0.86 6.92 7.46
N VAL A 50 -1.59 7.61 8.33
CA VAL A 50 -1.04 8.61 9.24
C VAL A 50 -0.67 7.95 10.57
N GLU A 51 0.62 7.91 10.86
CA GLU A 51 1.21 7.36 12.08
C GLU A 51 0.75 5.92 12.41
N PRO A 52 0.79 4.96 11.47
CA PRO A 52 0.34 3.59 11.75
C PRO A 52 1.16 2.95 12.89
N ARG A 53 0.49 2.18 13.77
CA ARG A 53 1.07 1.60 14.97
C ARG A 53 1.27 0.10 14.89
N ILE A 54 0.48 -0.60 14.10
CA ILE A 54 0.44 -2.06 14.05
C ILE A 54 1.00 -2.57 12.73
N PRO A 55 2.20 -3.20 12.71
CA PRO A 55 2.85 -3.64 11.48
C PRO A 55 2.04 -4.66 10.69
N GLN A 56 1.23 -5.51 11.35
CA GLN A 56 0.37 -6.48 10.68
C GLN A 56 -0.72 -5.80 9.83
N ASN A 57 -1.27 -4.66 10.30
CA ASN A 57 -2.24 -3.88 9.51
C ASN A 57 -1.57 -3.32 8.26
N THR A 58 -0.39 -2.72 8.42
CA THR A 58 0.39 -2.20 7.29
C THR A 58 0.71 -3.31 6.28
N GLY A 59 1.03 -4.51 6.76
CA GLY A 59 1.25 -5.69 5.92
C GLY A 59 0.03 -6.11 5.11
N ASN A 60 -1.15 -6.16 5.72
CA ASN A 60 -2.40 -6.47 5.03
C ASN A 60 -2.78 -5.36 4.03
N ILE A 61 -2.55 -4.09 4.39
CA ILE A 61 -2.83 -2.94 3.52
C ILE A 61 -1.90 -2.95 2.30
N SER A 62 -0.63 -3.27 2.48
CA SER A 62 0.30 -3.39 1.36
C SER A 62 -0.13 -4.45 0.35
N ARG A 63 -0.71 -5.57 0.82
CA ARG A 63 -1.31 -6.56 -0.07
C ARG A 63 -2.51 -6.00 -0.83
N THR A 64 -3.38 -5.22 -0.17
CA THR A 64 -4.48 -4.52 -0.83
C THR A 64 -3.95 -3.59 -1.92
N CYS A 65 -2.91 -2.79 -1.64
CA CYS A 65 -2.26 -1.96 -2.65
C CYS A 65 -1.73 -2.79 -3.84
N ALA A 66 -1.02 -3.90 -3.56
CA ALA A 66 -0.44 -4.74 -4.61
C ALA A 66 -1.49 -5.33 -5.57
N VAL A 67 -2.65 -5.74 -5.06
CA VAL A 67 -3.70 -6.36 -5.89
C VAL A 67 -4.58 -5.36 -6.60
N THR A 68 -4.59 -4.10 -6.15
CA THR A 68 -5.44 -3.04 -6.71
C THR A 68 -4.68 -2.01 -7.53
N GLY A 69 -3.34 -2.03 -7.50
CA GLY A 69 -2.50 -1.01 -8.15
C GLY A 69 -2.49 0.34 -7.43
N ALA A 70 -3.05 0.42 -6.21
CA ALA A 70 -3.00 1.64 -5.42
C ALA A 70 -1.61 1.89 -4.85
N ALA A 71 -1.18 3.17 -4.78
CA ALA A 71 0.03 3.55 -4.07
C ALA A 71 -0.18 3.60 -2.56
N LEU A 72 0.88 3.35 -1.80
CA LEU A 72 0.87 3.42 -0.34
C LEU A 72 1.69 4.62 0.15
N HIS A 73 1.07 5.52 0.89
CA HIS A 73 1.69 6.68 1.50
C HIS A 73 1.76 6.50 3.01
N MET A 74 2.95 6.61 3.57
CA MET A 74 3.25 6.35 4.97
C MET A 74 3.75 7.62 5.65
N VAL A 75 2.93 8.18 6.56
CA VAL A 75 3.25 9.42 7.29
C VAL A 75 3.78 9.08 8.69
N ARG A 76 4.99 9.54 8.99
CA ARG A 76 5.64 9.35 10.31
C ARG A 76 4.97 10.18 11.43
N PRO A 77 5.20 9.79 12.73
CA PRO A 77 6.01 8.69 13.22
C PRO A 77 5.30 7.32 13.17
N PHE A 78 6.05 6.24 12.92
CA PHE A 78 5.50 4.88 12.96
C PHE A 78 5.61 4.30 14.37
N GLY A 79 4.66 3.45 14.77
CA GLY A 79 4.71 2.70 16.02
C GLY A 79 5.63 1.47 15.97
N PHE A 80 6.33 1.26 14.87
CA PHE A 80 7.22 0.12 14.63
C PHE A 80 8.40 0.54 13.74
N GLU A 81 9.48 -0.23 13.83
CA GLU A 81 10.59 -0.10 12.91
C GLU A 81 10.24 -0.75 11.57
N ILE A 82 10.50 -0.03 10.48
CA ILE A 82 10.41 -0.59 9.14
C ILE A 82 11.68 -1.45 8.95
N ASP A 83 11.61 -2.71 9.37
CA ASP A 83 12.63 -3.72 9.14
C ASP A 83 12.11 -4.68 8.06
N ASP A 84 12.78 -4.67 6.90
CA ASP A 84 12.45 -5.54 5.76
C ASP A 84 12.29 -7.01 6.15
N LYS A 85 13.03 -7.51 7.15
CA LYS A 85 12.93 -8.89 7.63
C LYS A 85 11.65 -9.13 8.43
N LYS A 86 11.23 -8.15 9.25
CA LYS A 86 9.99 -8.24 10.03
C LYS A 86 8.78 -8.06 9.13
N LEU A 87 8.87 -7.18 8.16
CA LEU A 87 7.84 -6.93 7.16
C LEU A 87 7.66 -8.14 6.23
N LYS A 88 8.73 -8.74 5.73
CA LYS A 88 8.69 -10.00 4.95
C LYS A 88 8.09 -11.16 5.72
N ARG A 89 8.34 -11.29 7.02
CA ARG A 89 7.70 -12.31 7.89
C ARG A 89 6.20 -12.07 8.12
N ALA A 90 5.74 -10.83 7.98
CA ALA A 90 4.33 -10.47 8.08
C ALA A 90 3.53 -10.71 6.78
N GLY A 91 4.11 -11.37 5.78
CA GLY A 91 3.45 -11.70 4.51
C GLY A 91 3.65 -10.66 3.41
N LEU A 92 4.73 -9.88 3.48
CA LEU A 92 5.04 -8.77 2.57
C LEU A 92 5.89 -9.21 1.36
N ASP A 93 5.57 -10.37 0.77
CA ASP A 93 6.21 -10.84 -0.48
C ASP A 93 6.00 -9.87 -1.66
N TYR A 94 5.16 -8.87 -1.48
CA TYR A 94 4.79 -7.86 -2.49
C TYR A 94 5.43 -6.48 -2.26
N TRP A 95 6.18 -6.29 -1.17
CA TRP A 95 6.73 -4.97 -0.79
C TRP A 95 7.63 -4.37 -1.87
N ASP A 96 8.45 -5.19 -2.50
CA ASP A 96 9.35 -4.76 -3.58
C ASP A 96 8.59 -4.35 -4.88
N LYS A 97 7.29 -4.69 -4.96
CA LYS A 97 6.43 -4.42 -6.13
C LYS A 97 5.48 -3.25 -5.90
N LEU A 98 5.56 -2.60 -4.74
CA LEU A 98 4.66 -1.52 -4.35
C LEU A 98 5.32 -0.17 -4.56
N ASP A 99 4.52 0.79 -4.98
CA ASP A 99 4.89 2.19 -4.90
C ASP A 99 4.57 2.73 -3.52
N ILE A 100 5.63 2.88 -2.70
CA ILE A 100 5.53 3.33 -1.32
C ILE A 100 6.25 4.66 -1.18
N TYR A 101 5.55 5.63 -0.60
CA TYR A 101 6.05 6.97 -0.36
C TYR A 101 6.07 7.27 1.14
N TYR A 102 7.13 7.92 1.61
CA TYR A 102 7.33 8.24 3.02
C TYR A 102 7.34 9.75 3.25
N TYR A 103 6.72 10.18 4.35
CA TYR A 103 6.61 11.59 4.73
C TYR A 103 7.00 11.77 6.19
N ASN A 104 7.61 12.93 6.49
CA ASN A 104 8.04 13.24 7.86
C ASN A 104 6.87 13.55 8.80
N ASN A 105 5.81 14.17 8.26
CA ASN A 105 4.57 14.52 8.95
C ASN A 105 3.46 14.73 7.91
N ILE A 106 2.27 15.06 8.37
CA ILE A 106 1.09 15.24 7.50
C ILE A 106 1.22 16.50 6.63
N GLU A 107 1.89 17.55 7.10
CA GLU A 107 2.15 18.77 6.35
C GLU A 107 3.09 18.50 5.16
N ASP A 108 4.12 17.66 5.38
CA ASP A 108 5.03 17.22 4.31
C ASP A 108 4.28 16.38 3.25
N PHE A 109 3.28 15.60 3.67
CA PHE A 109 2.40 14.90 2.74
C PHE A 109 1.60 15.86 1.89
N PHE A 110 0.89 16.83 2.47
CA PHE A 110 0.06 17.79 1.73
C PHE A 110 0.90 18.71 0.83
N ALA A 111 2.10 19.09 1.26
CA ALA A 111 3.00 19.91 0.45
C ALA A 111 3.48 19.24 -0.85
N LYS A 112 3.46 17.89 -0.89
CA LYS A 112 3.98 17.09 -2.00
C LYS A 112 2.91 16.40 -2.84
N ASN A 113 1.66 16.45 -2.41
CA ASN A 113 0.58 15.76 -3.09
C ASN A 113 -0.62 16.69 -3.25
N ASP A 114 -1.18 16.70 -4.45
CA ASP A 114 -2.41 17.44 -4.78
C ASP A 114 -3.43 16.46 -5.36
N GLY A 115 -4.70 16.64 -5.00
CA GLY A 115 -5.79 15.78 -5.44
C GLY A 115 -7.04 15.90 -4.58
N ALA A 116 -7.92 14.91 -4.68
CA ALA A 116 -9.11 14.80 -3.86
C ALA A 116 -8.79 14.00 -2.59
N TYR A 117 -9.03 14.58 -1.42
CA TYR A 117 -8.77 13.94 -0.14
C TYR A 117 -10.06 13.45 0.49
N PHE A 118 -10.01 12.23 1.07
CA PHE A 118 -11.13 11.63 1.82
C PHE A 118 -10.61 11.09 3.14
N PHE A 119 -11.02 11.73 4.25
CA PHE A 119 -10.59 11.37 5.61
C PHE A 119 -11.54 10.33 6.19
N PHE A 120 -11.10 9.09 6.25
CA PHE A 120 -11.87 7.98 6.82
C PHE A 120 -11.82 8.02 8.34
N THR A 121 -12.95 8.38 8.93
CA THR A 121 -13.07 8.55 10.39
C THR A 121 -14.42 8.07 10.90
N THR A 122 -14.44 7.60 12.15
CA THR A 122 -15.71 7.28 12.85
C THR A 122 -16.53 8.52 13.20
N LYS A 123 -15.95 9.73 13.04
CA LYS A 123 -16.56 11.03 13.31
C LYS A 123 -17.16 11.68 12.04
N GLY A 124 -16.97 11.09 10.87
CA GLY A 124 -17.50 11.59 9.60
C GLY A 124 -19.04 11.64 9.60
N ARG A 125 -19.60 12.64 8.92
CA ARG A 125 -21.04 12.85 8.79
C ARG A 125 -21.59 12.22 7.52
N GLN A 126 -20.79 12.09 6.48
CA GLN A 126 -21.16 11.50 5.21
C GLN A 126 -20.81 9.99 5.20
N VAL A 127 -21.68 9.17 4.66
CA VAL A 127 -21.40 7.75 4.41
C VAL A 127 -20.41 7.65 3.25
N HIS A 128 -19.37 6.84 3.39
CA HIS A 128 -18.31 6.70 2.40
C HIS A 128 -18.80 6.28 1.01
N SER A 129 -19.90 5.54 0.93
CA SER A 129 -20.52 5.12 -0.33
C SER A 129 -21.41 6.19 -0.98
N GLU A 130 -21.70 7.28 -0.27
CA GLU A 130 -22.41 8.45 -0.79
C GLU A 130 -21.44 9.54 -1.30
N ALA A 131 -20.16 9.45 -0.93
CA ALA A 131 -19.13 10.31 -1.47
C ALA A 131 -18.85 9.98 -2.95
N VAL A 132 -18.58 11.01 -3.75
CA VAL A 132 -18.22 10.87 -5.16
C VAL A 132 -16.70 10.94 -5.28
N TYR A 133 -16.07 9.87 -5.73
CA TYR A 133 -14.62 9.80 -5.92
C TYR A 133 -14.29 10.17 -7.36
N PRO A 134 -13.62 11.33 -7.61
CA PRO A 134 -13.35 11.81 -8.97
C PRO A 134 -12.37 10.90 -9.70
N GLU A 135 -12.53 10.82 -11.06
CA GLU A 135 -11.66 10.04 -11.92
C GLU A 135 -10.60 10.89 -12.64
N ASP A 136 -10.77 12.19 -12.64
CA ASP A 136 -9.97 13.16 -13.40
C ASP A 136 -8.72 13.65 -12.65
N ARG A 137 -8.55 13.23 -11.40
CA ARG A 137 -7.42 13.61 -10.54
C ARG A 137 -7.12 12.54 -9.51
N PRO A 138 -5.90 12.55 -8.90
CA PRO A 138 -5.56 11.59 -7.85
C PRO A 138 -6.53 11.65 -6.67
N VAL A 139 -6.95 10.47 -6.19
CA VAL A 139 -7.77 10.31 -4.98
C VAL A 139 -6.91 9.76 -3.87
N TYR A 140 -6.94 10.41 -2.71
CA TYR A 140 -6.26 10.02 -1.48
C TYR A 140 -7.26 9.61 -0.42
N ILE A 141 -7.29 8.33 -0.05
CA ILE A 141 -8.07 7.83 1.09
C ILE A 141 -7.16 7.78 2.32
N ILE A 142 -7.48 8.59 3.33
CA ILE A 142 -6.59 8.90 4.45
C ILE A 142 -7.12 8.27 5.73
N PHE A 143 -6.27 7.50 6.40
CA PHE A 143 -6.57 6.78 7.63
C PHE A 143 -5.58 7.18 8.73
N GLY A 144 -6.08 7.30 9.95
CA GLY A 144 -5.26 7.58 11.12
C GLY A 144 -4.81 6.32 11.87
N ARG A 145 -4.27 6.55 13.04
CA ARG A 145 -3.80 5.54 13.99
C ARG A 145 -4.90 4.59 14.39
N GLU A 146 -4.53 3.35 14.69
CA GLU A 146 -5.47 2.30 15.14
C GLU A 146 -6.09 2.63 16.51
N ASP A 147 -5.35 3.31 17.39
CA ASP A 147 -5.76 3.64 18.75
C ASP A 147 -6.46 5.01 18.88
N ALA A 148 -6.08 6.00 18.07
CA ALA A 148 -6.53 7.38 18.19
C ALA A 148 -7.27 7.93 16.96
N GLY A 149 -7.12 7.30 15.78
CA GLY A 149 -7.63 7.81 14.52
C GLY A 149 -6.82 9.00 14.00
N LEU A 150 -7.44 9.84 13.20
CA LEU A 150 -6.88 11.09 12.69
C LEU A 150 -7.01 12.22 13.74
N PRO A 151 -6.06 13.18 13.79
CA PRO A 151 -6.16 14.36 14.64
C PRO A 151 -7.47 15.12 14.43
N GLU A 152 -8.11 15.58 15.49
CA GLU A 152 -9.40 16.29 15.39
C GLU A 152 -9.26 17.64 14.70
N GLU A 153 -8.13 18.30 14.88
CA GLU A 153 -7.82 19.57 14.20
C GLU A 153 -7.80 19.41 12.69
N LEU A 154 -7.23 18.29 12.20
CA LEU A 154 -7.23 17.96 10.78
C LEU A 154 -8.65 17.70 10.26
N LEU A 155 -9.45 16.94 11.00
CA LEU A 155 -10.85 16.66 10.63
C LEU A 155 -11.71 17.92 10.65
N TYR A 156 -11.46 18.80 11.63
CA TYR A 156 -12.18 20.06 11.76
C TYR A 156 -11.89 21.04 10.61
N ALA A 157 -10.66 21.01 10.09
CA ALA A 157 -10.25 21.81 8.93
C ALA A 157 -10.84 21.28 7.59
N HIS A 158 -11.29 20.01 7.55
CA HIS A 158 -11.76 19.30 6.35
C HIS A 158 -13.12 18.61 6.57
N PRO A 159 -14.17 19.32 7.00
CA PRO A 159 -15.43 18.69 7.42
C PRO A 159 -16.19 18.00 6.29
N ASP A 160 -16.07 18.51 5.06
CA ASP A 160 -16.79 17.99 3.89
C ASP A 160 -16.10 16.78 3.24
N GLU A 161 -14.81 16.59 3.51
CA GLU A 161 -14.01 15.45 3.07
C GLU A 161 -14.00 14.29 4.07
N CYS A 162 -14.64 14.47 5.25
CA CYS A 162 -14.73 13.45 6.28
C CYS A 162 -15.82 12.43 5.97
N VAL A 163 -15.43 11.19 5.73
CA VAL A 163 -16.33 10.09 5.41
C VAL A 163 -16.29 8.99 6.46
N ARG A 164 -17.38 8.25 6.58
CA ARG A 164 -17.59 7.19 7.57
C ARG A 164 -18.03 5.89 6.92
N ILE A 165 -17.42 4.78 7.33
CA ILE A 165 -17.97 3.44 7.10
C ILE A 165 -19.05 3.21 8.17
N PRO A 166 -20.31 2.91 7.80
CA PRO A 166 -21.38 2.66 8.77
C PRO A 166 -21.07 1.47 9.69
N MET A 167 -21.33 1.64 10.97
CA MET A 167 -21.10 0.62 12.00
C MET A 167 -22.22 0.67 13.05
N ARG A 168 -22.38 -0.43 13.80
CA ARG A 168 -23.25 -0.44 15.00
C ARG A 168 -22.67 0.51 16.06
N ASN A 169 -23.53 1.30 16.70
CA ASN A 169 -23.11 2.29 17.70
C ASN A 169 -22.49 1.69 18.98
N THR A 170 -22.59 0.38 19.16
CA THR A 170 -22.04 -0.35 20.31
C THR A 170 -20.56 -0.67 20.19
N LEU A 171 -19.94 -0.48 19.02
CA LEU A 171 -18.55 -0.79 18.74
C LEU A 171 -17.76 0.49 18.42
N ARG A 172 -16.45 0.49 18.76
CA ARG A 172 -15.60 1.68 18.60
C ARG A 172 -15.17 1.90 17.16
N SER A 173 -14.66 0.87 16.49
CA SER A 173 -14.12 0.96 15.14
C SER A 173 -13.98 -0.42 14.51
N LEU A 174 -13.83 -0.46 13.18
CA LEU A 174 -13.33 -1.61 12.44
C LEU A 174 -11.80 -1.68 12.57
N ASN A 175 -11.24 -2.86 12.32
CA ASN A 175 -9.80 -3.00 12.11
C ASN A 175 -9.36 -2.13 10.93
N LEU A 176 -8.18 -1.49 11.05
CA LEU A 176 -7.67 -0.55 10.06
C LEU A 176 -7.54 -1.18 8.66
N SER A 177 -6.94 -2.36 8.55
CA SER A 177 -6.76 -3.00 7.24
C SER A 177 -8.09 -3.39 6.59
N ASN A 178 -9.11 -3.76 7.38
CA ASN A 178 -10.46 -4.01 6.87
C ASN A 178 -11.11 -2.71 6.37
N SER A 179 -10.97 -1.62 7.12
CA SER A 179 -11.48 -0.30 6.72
C SER A 179 -10.86 0.16 5.41
N VAL A 180 -9.55 0.01 5.27
CA VAL A 180 -8.83 0.33 4.04
C VAL A 180 -9.33 -0.51 2.87
N ALA A 181 -9.51 -1.81 3.04
CA ALA A 181 -10.01 -2.68 1.98
C ALA A 181 -11.44 -2.28 1.53
N ILE A 182 -12.34 -2.03 2.47
CA ILE A 182 -13.71 -1.57 2.18
C ILE A 182 -13.68 -0.26 1.39
N ALA A 183 -12.92 0.74 1.86
CA ALA A 183 -12.81 2.04 1.20
C ALA A 183 -12.19 1.93 -0.20
N THR A 184 -11.12 1.17 -0.34
CA THR A 184 -10.44 0.94 -1.62
C THR A 184 -11.38 0.34 -2.65
N TYR A 185 -12.13 -0.70 -2.28
CA TYR A 185 -13.06 -1.36 -3.20
C TYR A 185 -14.32 -0.54 -3.48
N GLU A 186 -14.73 0.36 -2.59
CA GLU A 186 -15.80 1.31 -2.90
C GLU A 186 -15.35 2.33 -3.96
N VAL A 187 -14.14 2.90 -3.83
CA VAL A 187 -13.58 3.79 -4.86
C VAL A 187 -13.50 3.07 -6.21
N LEU A 188 -12.91 1.87 -6.22
CA LEU A 188 -12.77 1.07 -7.43
C LEU A 188 -14.13 0.66 -8.04
N ARG A 189 -15.14 0.39 -7.20
CA ARG A 189 -16.51 0.12 -7.67
C ARG A 189 -17.10 1.30 -8.40
N GLN A 190 -16.92 2.53 -7.89
CA GLN A 190 -17.40 3.74 -8.55
C GLN A 190 -16.68 3.96 -9.89
N TRP A 191 -15.42 3.59 -10.00
CA TRP A 191 -14.63 3.67 -11.22
C TRP A 191 -14.78 2.47 -12.16
N ASP A 192 -15.74 1.58 -11.88
CA ASP A 192 -15.98 0.36 -12.66
C ASP A 192 -14.76 -0.59 -12.73
N TYR A 193 -13.96 -0.68 -11.64
CA TYR A 193 -12.83 -1.60 -11.46
C TYR A 193 -11.79 -1.54 -12.60
N PRO A 194 -11.19 -0.39 -12.91
CA PRO A 194 -10.24 -0.27 -14.01
C PRO A 194 -9.06 -1.23 -13.80
N ASP A 195 -8.64 -1.89 -14.86
CA ASP A 195 -7.49 -2.79 -14.92
C ASP A 195 -7.56 -4.01 -13.98
N LEU A 196 -8.71 -4.31 -13.37
CA LEU A 196 -8.90 -5.46 -12.52
C LEU A 196 -9.60 -6.61 -13.24
N GLY A 197 -9.09 -7.84 -13.05
CA GLY A 197 -9.74 -9.05 -13.54
C GLY A 197 -11.08 -9.29 -12.83
N ARG A 198 -12.18 -9.36 -13.59
CA ARG A 198 -13.54 -9.56 -13.05
C ARG A 198 -14.00 -11.01 -13.08
N GLU A 199 -13.32 -11.85 -13.83
CA GLU A 199 -13.67 -13.25 -14.02
C GLU A 199 -12.56 -14.16 -13.52
N GLY A 200 -12.96 -15.26 -12.91
CA GLY A 200 -12.07 -16.32 -12.44
C GLY A 200 -12.32 -17.62 -13.22
N LYS A 201 -11.33 -18.51 -13.17
CA LYS A 201 -11.43 -19.88 -13.72
C LYS A 201 -11.17 -20.90 -12.62
N LEU A 202 -11.95 -21.99 -12.62
CA LEU A 202 -11.65 -23.16 -11.79
C LEU A 202 -10.40 -23.84 -12.31
N THR A 203 -9.59 -24.41 -11.41
CA THR A 203 -8.37 -25.15 -11.78
C THR A 203 -8.63 -26.58 -12.18
N LYS A 204 -9.70 -27.21 -11.63
CA LYS A 204 -10.03 -28.62 -11.84
C LYS A 204 -11.33 -28.87 -12.58
N TYR A 205 -12.18 -27.85 -12.70
CA TYR A 205 -13.52 -27.95 -13.30
C TYR A 205 -13.75 -26.74 -14.20
N THR A 206 -14.78 -26.83 -15.03
CA THR A 206 -15.32 -25.70 -15.82
C THR A 206 -16.66 -25.28 -15.23
N TRP A 207 -16.97 -24.00 -15.31
CA TRP A 207 -18.30 -23.49 -14.94
C TRP A 207 -19.37 -24.00 -15.91
#